data_1e1c4f41bc417d856c1fd301f52061cf
#
_entry.id   1e1c4f41bc417d856c1fd301f52061cf
#
_cell.length_a   1.000
_cell.length_b   1.000
_cell.length_c   1.000
_cell.angle_alpha   90.00
_cell.angle_beta   90.00
_cell.angle_gamma   90.00
#
_symmetry.space_group_name_H-M   'P 1'
#
loop_
_entity.id
_entity.type
_entity.pdbx_description
1 polymer ?
#
loop_
_entity_poly.entity_id
_entity_poly.type
_entity_poly.pdbx_seq_one_letter_code
_entity_poly.pdbx_strand_id
1 'polypeptide(L)'
;MHVVGANQHTARPGWREGGLIEEFRLADAVNNHQRCWELWDLMLYDKVVSEPNITLLLDTAVYAASVTDGRIAEVAARSDKSEHLYRVRARIFCDCTGDSRLGL
;
A
#
# COMPACT_ATOMS: atom_id res chain seq x y z
N MET A 1 -0.41 10.25 -3.19
CA MET A 1 -0.32 9.18 -4.22
C MET A 1 -0.84 9.73 -5.54
N HIS A 2 0.00 9.84 -6.56
CA HIS A 2 -0.43 10.32 -7.87
C HIS A 2 -0.90 9.12 -8.68
N VAL A 3 -2.19 9.01 -8.93
CA VAL A 3 -2.73 7.95 -9.78
C VAL A 3 -2.53 8.38 -11.24
N VAL A 4 -1.42 7.96 -11.82
CA VAL A 4 -1.12 8.20 -13.23
C VAL A 4 -2.22 7.55 -14.07
N GLY A 5 -2.86 8.31 -14.94
CA GLY A 5 -3.88 7.80 -15.85
C GLY A 5 -5.33 7.87 -15.35
N ALA A 6 -5.60 8.42 -14.16
CA ALA A 6 -6.97 8.58 -13.68
C ALA A 6 -7.89 9.29 -14.70
N ASN A 7 -7.36 10.22 -15.47
CA ASN A 7 -8.10 10.94 -16.50
C ASN A 7 -8.27 10.14 -17.81
N GLN A 8 -7.48 9.13 -18.06
CA GLN A 8 -7.60 8.31 -19.27
C GLN A 8 -8.70 7.25 -19.15
N HIS A 9 -8.95 6.78 -17.93
CA HIS A 9 -9.97 5.75 -17.68
C HIS A 9 -11.40 6.30 -17.77
N THR A 10 -11.59 7.58 -17.61
CA THR A 10 -12.90 8.24 -17.75
C THR A 10 -13.26 8.59 -19.20
N ALA A 11 -12.28 8.59 -20.10
CA ALA A 11 -12.48 9.06 -21.48
C ALA A 11 -13.04 7.97 -22.42
N ARG A 12 -12.99 6.70 -22.04
CA ARG A 12 -13.48 5.60 -22.86
C ARG A 12 -14.39 4.67 -22.08
N PRO A 13 -15.67 4.51 -22.49
CA PRO A 13 -16.56 3.53 -21.91
C PRO A 13 -15.94 2.13 -21.99
N GLY A 14 -15.94 1.39 -20.87
CA GLY A 14 -15.40 0.04 -20.80
C GLY A 14 -13.93 -0.08 -20.41
N TRP A 15 -13.19 1.01 -20.30
CA TRP A 15 -11.83 1.00 -19.74
C TRP A 15 -11.90 1.10 -18.22
N ARG A 16 -12.03 -0.06 -17.59
CA ARG A 16 -12.11 -0.17 -16.12
C ARG A 16 -11.11 -1.19 -15.63
N GLU A 17 -10.47 -0.89 -14.52
CA GLU A 17 -9.72 -1.87 -13.78
C GLU A 17 -10.70 -2.78 -13.03
N GLY A 18 -10.36 -4.07 -12.94
CA GLY A 18 -11.15 -5.02 -12.19
C GLY A 18 -10.61 -5.30 -10.80
N GLY A 19 -11.23 -6.25 -10.08
CA GLY A 19 -10.77 -6.72 -8.77
C GLY A 19 -10.89 -5.68 -7.67
N LEU A 20 -9.94 -5.68 -6.74
CA LEU A 20 -9.95 -4.82 -5.54
C LEU A 20 -9.99 -3.32 -5.87
N ILE A 21 -9.31 -2.90 -6.93
CA ILE A 21 -9.30 -1.48 -7.32
C ILE A 21 -10.69 -1.01 -7.74
N GLU A 22 -11.43 -1.83 -8.48
CA GLU A 22 -12.80 -1.50 -8.85
C GLU A 22 -13.72 -1.46 -7.62
N GLU A 23 -13.58 -2.40 -6.70
CA GLU A 23 -14.31 -2.39 -5.43
C GLU A 23 -14.08 -1.08 -4.67
N PHE A 24 -12.83 -0.66 -4.55
CA PHE A 24 -12.49 0.58 -3.85
C PHE A 24 -13.05 1.81 -4.56
N ARG A 25 -13.00 1.85 -5.89
CA ARG A 25 -13.58 2.95 -6.69
C ARG A 25 -15.09 3.04 -6.55
N LEU A 26 -15.77 1.91 -6.52
CA LEU A 26 -17.22 1.88 -6.32
C LEU A 26 -17.59 2.32 -4.90
N ALA A 27 -16.86 1.86 -3.88
CA ALA A 27 -17.06 2.30 -2.51
C ALA A 27 -16.84 3.81 -2.35
N ASP A 28 -15.80 4.35 -2.98
CA ASP A 28 -15.52 5.79 -3.00
C ASP A 28 -16.63 6.56 -3.72
N ALA A 29 -17.08 6.09 -4.86
CA ALA A 29 -18.14 6.76 -5.63
C ALA A 29 -19.43 6.89 -4.84
N VAL A 30 -19.76 5.89 -4.00
CA VAL A 30 -20.97 5.88 -3.16
C VAL A 30 -20.83 6.76 -1.93
N ASN A 31 -19.66 6.74 -1.27
CA ASN A 31 -19.48 7.35 0.05
C ASN A 31 -18.76 8.71 0.00
N ASN A 32 -18.16 9.06 -1.13
CA ASN A 32 -17.33 10.25 -1.30
C ASN A 32 -17.82 11.08 -2.51
N HIS A 33 -19.02 11.63 -2.41
CA HIS A 33 -19.63 12.40 -3.52
C HIS A 33 -18.81 13.62 -3.95
N GLN A 34 -18.06 14.21 -3.03
CA GLN A 34 -17.22 15.38 -3.29
C GLN A 34 -15.83 15.02 -3.81
N ARG A 35 -15.52 13.73 -3.89
CA ARG A 35 -14.20 13.21 -4.29
C ARG A 35 -13.05 13.81 -3.48
N CYS A 36 -13.26 13.90 -2.19
CA CYS A 36 -12.28 14.37 -1.21
C CYS A 36 -11.18 13.32 -1.04
N TRP A 37 -9.93 13.73 -1.12
CA TRP A 37 -8.77 12.82 -1.02
C TRP A 37 -8.65 12.21 0.38
N GLU A 38 -9.00 12.97 1.40
CA GLU A 38 -8.96 12.52 2.78
C GLU A 38 -9.96 11.37 3.03
N LEU A 39 -11.13 11.41 2.40
CA LEU A 39 -12.11 10.32 2.49
C LEU A 39 -11.65 9.09 1.70
N TRP A 40 -10.97 9.27 0.58
CA TRP A 40 -10.35 8.17 -0.14
C TRP A 40 -9.29 7.48 0.71
N ASP A 41 -8.38 8.24 1.32
CA ASP A 41 -7.34 7.71 2.20
C ASP A 41 -7.93 7.00 3.43
N LEU A 42 -8.98 7.58 4.02
CA LEU A 42 -9.69 6.98 5.14
C LEU A 42 -10.32 5.64 4.77
N MET A 43 -10.93 5.56 3.59
CA MET A 43 -11.53 4.32 3.09
C MET A 43 -10.46 3.23 2.88
N LEU A 44 -9.32 3.57 2.30
CA LEU A 44 -8.21 2.63 2.12
C LEU A 44 -7.67 2.16 3.47
N TYR A 45 -7.50 3.07 4.41
CA TYR A 45 -7.09 2.75 5.78
C TYR A 45 -8.07 1.78 6.45
N ASP A 46 -9.37 2.08 6.39
CA ASP A 46 -10.42 1.24 6.97
C ASP A 46 -10.42 -0.18 6.39
N LYS A 47 -10.28 -0.30 5.07
CA LYS A 47 -10.16 -1.60 4.39
C LYS A 47 -8.99 -2.44 4.88
N VAL A 48 -7.85 -1.82 5.15
CA VAL A 48 -6.66 -2.52 5.62
C VAL A 48 -6.77 -2.90 7.08
N VAL A 49 -7.23 -2.00 7.96
CA VAL A 49 -7.34 -2.30 9.40
C VAL A 49 -8.47 -3.26 9.73
N SER A 50 -9.49 -3.32 8.87
CA SER A 50 -10.60 -4.25 9.01
C SER A 50 -10.23 -5.69 8.60
N GLU A 51 -9.10 -5.89 7.90
CA GLU A 51 -8.63 -7.21 7.49
C GLU A 51 -7.83 -7.88 8.62
N PRO A 52 -8.34 -8.95 9.24
CA PRO A 52 -7.73 -9.54 10.44
C PRO A 52 -6.35 -10.18 10.19
N ASN A 53 -6.04 -10.47 8.94
CA ASN A 53 -4.78 -11.08 8.54
C ASN A 53 -3.70 -10.06 8.14
N ILE A 54 -3.97 -8.77 8.25
CA ILE A 54 -3.01 -7.71 7.95
C ILE A 54 -2.55 -7.04 9.25
N THR A 55 -1.24 -6.95 9.43
CA THR A 55 -0.63 -6.08 10.43
C THR A 55 -0.11 -4.82 9.75
N LEU A 56 -0.79 -3.71 9.97
CA LEU A 56 -0.42 -2.41 9.40
C LEU A 56 0.58 -1.67 10.30
N LEU A 57 1.70 -1.27 9.73
CA LEU A 57 2.70 -0.42 10.38
C LEU A 57 2.78 0.91 9.62
N LEU A 58 2.05 1.90 10.11
CA LEU A 58 2.07 3.25 9.53
C LEU A 58 3.36 4.00 9.87
N ASP A 59 3.69 4.97 9.05
CA ASP A 59 4.88 5.84 9.22
C ASP A 59 6.16 5.02 9.48
N THR A 60 6.25 3.86 8.84
CA THR A 60 7.33 2.91 9.07
C THR A 60 8.05 2.63 7.76
N ALA A 61 9.33 2.95 7.71
CA ALA A 61 10.17 2.78 6.55
C ALA A 61 11.13 1.60 6.71
N VAL A 62 11.18 0.73 5.71
CA VAL A 62 12.23 -0.29 5.60
C VAL A 62 13.53 0.39 5.19
N TYR A 63 14.61 0.12 5.89
CA TYR A 63 15.91 0.73 5.63
C TYR A 63 17.05 -0.27 5.41
N ALA A 64 16.85 -1.53 5.73
CA ALA A 64 17.85 -2.57 5.51
C ALA A 64 17.20 -3.93 5.31
N ALA A 65 17.87 -4.79 4.57
CA ALA A 65 17.53 -6.19 4.41
C ALA A 65 18.77 -7.05 4.65
N SER A 66 18.62 -8.19 5.30
CA SER A 66 19.67 -9.19 5.39
C SER A 66 19.39 -10.34 4.44
N VAL A 67 20.39 -10.72 3.67
CA VAL A 67 20.29 -11.76 2.65
C VAL A 67 21.15 -12.96 3.07
N THR A 68 20.58 -14.14 3.00
CA THR A 68 21.28 -15.40 3.24
C THR A 68 20.98 -16.35 2.09
N ASP A 69 22.00 -16.92 1.49
CA ASP A 69 21.87 -17.86 0.36
C ASP A 69 21.00 -17.30 -0.81
N GLY A 70 21.16 -16.01 -1.13
CA GLY A 70 20.42 -15.35 -2.20
C GLY A 70 18.94 -15.10 -1.89
N ARG A 71 18.53 -15.23 -0.63
CA ARG A 71 17.16 -14.94 -0.17
C ARG A 71 17.15 -13.90 0.93
N ILE A 72 16.17 -13.00 0.91
CA ILE A 72 15.95 -12.10 2.02
C ILE A 72 15.47 -12.93 3.22
N ALA A 73 16.24 -12.91 4.30
CA ALA A 73 15.93 -13.59 5.56
C ALA A 73 15.13 -12.67 6.51
N GLU A 74 15.47 -11.40 6.54
CA GLU A 74 14.90 -10.43 7.47
C GLU A 74 14.99 -9.02 6.84
N VAL A 75 13.99 -8.19 7.13
CA VAL A 75 14.06 -6.76 6.86
C VAL A 75 14.03 -5.98 8.17
N ALA A 76 14.76 -4.87 8.21
CA ALA A 76 14.74 -3.92 9.30
C ALA A 76 13.97 -2.67 8.89
N ALA A 77 13.05 -2.24 9.75
CA ALA A 77 12.24 -1.06 9.53
C ALA A 77 12.25 -0.17 10.78
N ARG A 78 12.04 1.12 10.57
CA ARG A 78 11.97 2.12 11.64
C ARG A 78 10.68 2.93 11.49
N SER A 79 10.00 3.13 12.60
CA SER A 79 8.91 4.08 12.68
C SER A 79 9.45 5.49 12.89
N ASP A 80 9.05 6.42 12.02
CA ASP A 80 9.51 7.81 12.09
C ASP A 80 8.86 8.60 13.24
N LYS A 81 7.69 8.16 13.71
CA LYS A 81 6.98 8.84 14.80
C LYS A 81 7.31 8.31 16.18
N SER A 82 7.49 7.00 16.31
CA SER A 82 7.70 6.37 17.64
C SER A 82 9.13 5.93 17.89
N GLU A 83 10.03 6.08 16.91
CA GLU A 83 11.41 5.59 16.93
C GLU A 83 11.55 4.08 17.15
N HIS A 84 10.45 3.33 17.10
CA HIS A 84 10.49 1.89 17.21
C HIS A 84 11.24 1.26 16.03
N LEU A 85 12.08 0.29 16.35
CA LEU A 85 12.77 -0.54 15.36
C LEU A 85 12.04 -1.88 15.26
N TYR A 86 11.75 -2.28 14.03
CA TYR A 86 11.11 -3.54 13.73
C TYR A 86 12.08 -4.44 12.97
N ARG A 87 12.03 -5.72 13.28
CA ARG A 87 12.67 -6.78 12.50
C ARG A 87 11.58 -7.74 12.04
N VAL A 88 11.42 -7.85 10.74
CA VAL A 88 10.37 -8.68 10.14
C VAL A 88 11.00 -9.83 9.39
N ARG A 89 10.63 -11.04 9.76
CA ARG A 89 10.98 -12.29 9.08
C ARG A 89 9.76 -12.83 8.37
N ALA A 90 9.91 -13.19 7.11
CA ALA A 90 8.83 -13.75 6.31
C ALA A 90 9.35 -14.79 5.33
N ARG A 91 8.46 -15.60 4.79
CA ARG A 91 8.78 -16.54 3.72
C ARG A 91 8.84 -15.84 2.34
N ILE A 92 8.09 -14.77 2.19
CA ILE A 92 7.99 -13.99 0.95
C ILE A 92 8.01 -12.51 1.33
N PHE A 93 8.75 -11.72 0.56
CA PHE A 93 8.77 -10.26 0.64
C PHE A 93 8.28 -9.69 -0.69
N CYS A 94 7.46 -8.65 -0.63
CA CYS A 94 6.98 -7.92 -1.79
C CYS A 94 7.34 -6.45 -1.63
N ASP A 95 8.16 -5.95 -2.55
CA ASP A 95 8.56 -4.54 -2.57
C ASP A 95 7.57 -3.72 -3.40
N CYS A 96 6.73 -2.95 -2.71
CA CYS A 96 5.79 -2.02 -3.30
C CYS A 96 6.14 -0.56 -2.96
N THR A 97 7.39 -0.27 -2.66
CA THR A 97 7.84 1.08 -2.23
C THR A 97 7.83 2.12 -3.33
N GLY A 98 7.72 1.72 -4.60
CA GLY A 98 7.82 2.62 -5.75
C GLY A 98 9.28 2.92 -6.14
N ASP A 99 10.21 2.91 -5.19
CA ASP A 99 11.65 3.18 -5.40
C ASP A 99 12.51 1.91 -5.32
N SER A 100 11.90 0.74 -5.25
CA SER A 100 12.57 -0.58 -5.16
C SER A 100 13.60 -0.66 -4.03
N ARG A 101 13.25 -0.15 -2.86
CA ARG A 101 14.18 -0.03 -1.72
C ARG A 101 14.76 -1.35 -1.22
N LEU A 102 14.09 -2.46 -1.47
CA LEU A 102 14.58 -3.80 -1.13
C LEU A 102 15.43 -4.43 -2.25
N GLY A 103 15.38 -3.88 -3.45
CA GLY A 103 16.05 -4.40 -4.64
C GLY A 103 17.36 -3.71 -5.00
N LEU A 104 17.79 -2.74 -4.21
CA LEU A 104 19.03 -1.97 -4.42
C LEU A 104 20.20 -2.56 -3.65
#